data_50e790b29dcdbea130c654d1d5d0b271
#
_entry.id   50e790b29dcdbea130c654d1d5d0b271
#
_cell.length_a   1.000
_cell.length_b   1.000
_cell.length_c   1.000
_cell.angle_alpha   90.00
_cell.angle_beta   90.00
_cell.angle_gamma   90.00
#
_symmetry.space_group_name_H-M   'P 1'
#
loop_
_entity.id
_entity.type
_entity.pdbx_description
1 polymer ?
#
loop_
_entity_poly.entity_id
_entity_poly.type
_entity_poly.pdbx_seq_one_letter_code
_entity_poly.pdbx_strand_id
1 'polypeptide(L)'
;MAVLLVWPEQYGGLRYFIAAIPFFIFLFFYGINAVILYPGKRRRKNIPVFLPAACMIIFALIFMFPAYSQALVEKKQLAKYKTWSPEIAGNAFAEFTAAMQWCGKNLPDSARVICRKPEIFFMYSGGKKCGSFSQYGKPEDILQQLIGQKATHVIIDHWFRHAYYTLYPLISTHYPEKFKFVGKFESRGAQQEPPTLIFEFHPDWTKPETNAQ
;
A
#
# COMPACT_ATOMS: atom_id res chain seq x y z
N MET A 1 10.78 19.27 8.20
CA MET A 1 9.69 19.66 7.27
C MET A 1 9.98 19.30 5.83
N ALA A 2 11.21 19.46 5.30
CA ALA A 2 11.58 19.08 3.94
C ALA A 2 11.36 17.58 3.61
N VAL A 3 11.55 16.67 4.56
CA VAL A 3 11.38 15.22 4.35
C VAL A 3 9.94 14.84 4.04
N LEU A 4 8.95 15.58 4.57
CA LEU A 4 7.52 15.33 4.31
C LEU A 4 7.10 15.77 2.90
N LEU A 5 7.84 16.70 2.28
CA LEU A 5 7.55 17.24 0.95
C LEU A 5 8.16 16.40 -0.18
N VAL A 6 9.17 15.58 0.13
CA VAL A 6 9.90 14.77 -0.87
C VAL A 6 9.42 13.30 -0.86
N TRP A 7 8.56 12.93 0.08
CA TRP A 7 8.08 11.55 0.16
C TRP A 7 7.03 11.27 -0.93
N PRO A 8 7.18 10.19 -1.72
CA PRO A 8 6.24 9.89 -2.79
C PRO A 8 4.81 9.72 -2.26
N GLU A 9 3.83 10.31 -2.93
CA GLU A 9 2.40 10.26 -2.59
C GLU A 9 1.87 8.82 -2.36
N GLN A 10 2.53 7.84 -2.94
CA GLN A 10 2.19 6.43 -2.85
C GLN A 10 2.26 5.85 -1.42
N TYR A 11 2.99 6.51 -0.53
CA TYR A 11 3.06 6.16 0.89
C TYR A 11 2.30 7.14 1.78
N GLY A 12 1.64 8.12 1.15
CA GLY A 12 0.99 9.27 1.75
C GLY A 12 -0.29 8.99 2.51
N GLY A 13 -0.33 7.93 3.27
CA GLY A 13 -1.35 7.81 4.30
C GLY A 13 -1.04 8.70 5.50
N LEU A 14 -2.05 9.08 6.23
CA LEU A 14 -2.02 9.77 7.53
C LEU A 14 -0.95 9.26 8.53
N ARG A 15 -0.34 8.10 8.28
CA ARG A 15 0.73 7.48 9.09
C ARG A 15 1.90 8.42 9.36
N TYR A 16 2.26 9.24 8.39
CA TYR A 16 3.39 10.17 8.55
C TYR A 16 3.02 11.43 9.32
N PHE A 17 1.74 11.79 9.28
CA PHE A 17 1.22 12.85 10.14
C PHE A 17 1.15 12.42 11.61
N ILE A 18 0.98 11.12 11.89
CA ILE A 18 0.97 10.61 13.28
C ILE A 18 2.27 10.99 13.99
N ALA A 19 3.42 10.86 13.34
CA ALA A 19 4.70 11.27 13.91
C ALA A 19 4.82 12.78 14.12
N ALA A 20 4.09 13.59 13.36
CA ALA A 20 4.06 15.04 13.48
C ALA A 20 3.02 15.56 14.50
N ILE A 21 2.05 14.74 14.90
CA ILE A 21 0.99 15.12 15.86
C ILE A 21 1.58 15.65 17.16
N PRO A 22 2.58 15.03 17.84
CA PRO A 22 3.18 15.58 19.05
C PRO A 22 3.80 16.95 18.84
N PHE A 23 4.40 17.19 17.67
CA PHE A 23 4.95 18.50 17.32
C PHE A 23 3.86 19.56 17.16
N PHE A 24 2.76 19.22 16.51
CA PHE A 24 1.63 20.15 16.36
C PHE A 24 0.97 20.44 17.70
N ILE A 25 0.81 19.44 18.55
CA ILE A 25 0.30 19.62 19.92
C ILE A 25 1.23 20.53 20.73
N PHE A 26 2.54 20.29 20.66
CA PHE A 26 3.53 21.13 21.34
C PHE A 26 3.48 22.58 20.84
N LEU A 27 3.50 22.81 19.55
CA LEU A 27 3.42 24.14 18.96
C LEU A 27 2.10 24.84 19.31
N PHE A 28 1.00 24.07 19.40
CA PHE A 28 -0.30 24.57 19.81
C PHE A 28 -0.26 25.11 21.25
N PHE A 29 0.19 24.30 22.20
CA PHE A 29 0.29 24.71 23.60
C PHE A 29 1.33 25.81 23.80
N TYR A 30 2.44 25.77 23.07
CA TYR A 30 3.44 26.83 23.09
C TYR A 30 2.86 28.15 22.56
N GLY A 31 2.12 28.11 21.49
CA GLY A 31 1.42 29.29 20.94
C GLY A 31 0.40 29.88 21.90
N ILE A 32 -0.44 29.04 22.52
CA ILE A 32 -1.40 29.46 23.55
C ILE A 32 -0.65 30.10 24.74
N ASN A 33 0.40 29.45 25.23
CA ASN A 33 1.18 29.96 26.35
C ASN A 33 1.85 31.30 26.03
N ALA A 34 2.40 31.47 24.82
CA ALA A 34 2.94 32.73 24.35
C ALA A 34 1.88 33.84 24.29
N VAL A 35 0.66 33.50 23.90
CA VAL A 35 -0.47 34.46 23.83
C VAL A 35 -0.95 34.84 25.24
N ILE A 36 -1.02 33.88 26.17
CA ILE A 36 -1.49 34.12 27.55
C ILE A 36 -0.45 34.83 28.38
N LEU A 37 0.83 34.52 28.22
CA LEU A 37 1.92 35.06 29.07
C LEU A 37 2.51 36.39 28.54
N TYR A 38 2.05 36.89 27.37
CA TYR A 38 2.59 38.10 26.77
C TYR A 38 1.73 39.37 26.93
N PRO A 39 0.89 39.53 27.96
CA PRO A 39 0.07 40.76 28.11
C PRO A 39 0.84 42.00 28.69
N GLY A 40 2.16 41.86 28.94
CA GLY A 40 2.88 42.83 29.78
C GLY A 40 3.81 43.83 29.12
N LYS A 41 4.27 43.63 27.86
CA LYS A 41 5.31 44.52 27.27
C LYS A 41 5.11 44.79 25.77
N ARG A 42 4.18 45.57 25.39
CA ARG A 42 4.04 46.47 24.23
C ARG A 42 2.60 46.47 23.75
N ARG A 43 1.93 47.59 23.98
CA ARG A 43 0.81 48.04 23.21
C ARG A 43 1.20 48.10 21.69
N ARG A 44 1.32 46.98 21.02
CA ARG A 44 1.18 46.96 19.57
C ARG A 44 -0.30 46.99 19.26
N LYS A 45 -0.71 48.21 18.86
CA LYS A 45 -2.04 48.49 18.31
C LYS A 45 -2.39 47.36 17.31
N ASN A 46 -3.56 46.73 17.56
CA ASN A 46 -4.44 46.19 16.54
C ASN A 46 -4.21 44.82 15.94
N ILE A 47 -3.48 43.87 16.58
CA ILE A 47 -3.70 42.46 16.22
C ILE A 47 -4.60 41.87 17.31
N PRO A 48 -5.84 41.50 17.02
CA PRO A 48 -6.69 40.86 18.02
C PRO A 48 -6.05 39.53 18.45
N VAL A 49 -5.90 39.38 19.75
CA VAL A 49 -5.23 38.21 20.39
C VAL A 49 -5.86 36.88 19.95
N PHE A 50 -7.12 36.89 19.53
CA PHE A 50 -7.84 35.72 19.04
C PHE A 50 -7.47 35.32 17.59
N LEU A 51 -6.78 36.15 16.81
CA LEU A 51 -6.49 35.85 15.41
C LEU A 51 -5.60 34.61 15.23
N PRO A 52 -4.49 34.42 15.98
CA PRO A 52 -3.71 33.21 15.92
C PRO A 52 -4.48 31.97 16.37
N ALA A 53 -5.31 32.11 17.41
CA ALA A 53 -6.15 31.00 17.88
C ALA A 53 -7.21 30.61 16.86
N ALA A 54 -7.86 31.61 16.22
CA ALA A 54 -8.82 31.38 15.16
C ALA A 54 -8.18 30.69 13.94
N CYS A 55 -7.01 31.15 13.51
CA CYS A 55 -6.26 30.52 12.43
C CYS A 55 -5.92 29.06 12.74
N MET A 56 -5.54 28.75 13.98
CA MET A 56 -5.22 27.40 14.39
C MET A 56 -6.44 26.50 14.46
N ILE A 57 -7.57 27.00 14.93
CA ILE A 57 -8.84 26.26 14.92
C ILE A 57 -9.28 25.97 13.49
N ILE A 58 -9.22 26.96 12.60
CA ILE A 58 -9.55 26.78 11.18
C ILE A 58 -8.61 25.75 10.54
N PHE A 59 -7.32 25.83 10.82
CA PHE A 59 -6.35 24.88 10.33
C PHE A 59 -6.64 23.45 10.84
N ALA A 60 -6.91 23.30 12.12
CA ALA A 60 -7.28 22.01 12.71
C ALA A 60 -8.56 21.45 12.08
N LEU A 61 -9.58 22.28 11.85
CA LEU A 61 -10.82 21.85 11.21
C LEU A 61 -10.59 21.40 9.77
N ILE A 62 -9.78 22.14 9.00
CA ILE A 62 -9.44 21.77 7.61
C ILE A 62 -8.76 20.41 7.55
N PHE A 63 -7.84 20.09 8.48
CA PHE A 63 -7.14 18.82 8.50
C PHE A 63 -7.94 17.68 9.15
N MET A 64 -8.78 17.98 10.12
CA MET A 64 -9.62 16.95 10.77
C MET A 64 -10.83 16.56 9.93
N PHE A 65 -11.34 17.44 9.08
CA PHE A 65 -12.54 17.15 8.29
C PHE A 65 -12.39 15.96 7.34
N PRO A 66 -11.30 15.84 6.54
CA PRO A 66 -11.08 14.67 5.69
C PRO A 66 -10.93 13.38 6.51
N ALA A 67 -10.18 13.43 7.62
CA ALA A 67 -10.00 12.27 8.50
C ALA A 67 -11.32 11.82 9.14
N TYR A 68 -12.15 12.75 9.56
CA TYR A 68 -13.47 12.47 10.12
C TYR A 68 -14.42 11.90 9.07
N SER A 69 -14.44 12.46 7.86
CA SER A 69 -15.26 11.95 6.76
C SER A 69 -14.87 10.51 6.38
N GLN A 70 -13.57 10.22 6.32
CA GLN A 70 -13.07 8.87 6.06
C GLN A 70 -13.46 7.91 7.19
N ALA A 71 -13.30 8.31 8.45
CA ALA A 71 -13.72 7.50 9.59
C ALA A 71 -15.24 7.20 9.60
N LEU A 72 -16.06 8.13 9.13
CA LEU A 72 -17.51 7.89 8.99
C LEU A 72 -17.82 6.87 7.88
N VAL A 73 -17.09 6.90 6.77
CA VAL A 73 -17.20 5.90 5.68
C VAL A 73 -16.80 4.53 6.20
N GLU A 74 -15.66 4.42 6.87
CA GLU A 74 -15.18 3.17 7.46
C GLU A 74 -16.16 2.64 8.51
N LYS A 75 -16.72 3.51 9.37
CA LYS A 75 -17.75 3.11 10.35
C LYS A 75 -19.00 2.55 9.68
N LYS A 76 -19.46 3.16 8.57
CA LYS A 76 -20.60 2.64 7.80
C LYS A 76 -20.29 1.28 7.17
N GLN A 77 -19.08 1.10 6.65
CA GLN A 77 -18.64 -0.18 6.09
C GLN A 77 -18.53 -1.25 7.18
N LEU A 78 -17.91 -0.96 8.33
CA LEU A 78 -17.85 -1.86 9.48
C LEU A 78 -19.25 -2.26 9.98
N ALA A 79 -20.19 -1.32 10.02
CA ALA A 79 -21.57 -1.61 10.40
C ALA A 79 -22.26 -2.54 9.40
N LYS A 80 -21.94 -2.42 8.10
CA LYS A 80 -22.45 -3.30 7.04
C LYS A 80 -21.91 -4.73 7.16
N TYR A 81 -20.62 -4.87 7.44
CA TYR A 81 -19.94 -6.18 7.48
C TYR A 81 -19.96 -6.83 8.86
N LYS A 82 -20.38 -6.11 9.91
CA LYS A 82 -20.38 -6.54 11.34
C LYS A 82 -19.03 -6.94 11.92
N THR A 83 -18.09 -7.32 11.07
CA THR A 83 -16.71 -7.68 11.40
C THR A 83 -15.79 -7.06 10.35
N TRP A 84 -14.52 -6.93 10.68
CA TRP A 84 -13.53 -6.49 9.68
C TRP A 84 -13.45 -7.52 8.55
N SER A 85 -13.50 -7.04 7.31
CA SER A 85 -13.29 -7.86 6.11
C SER A 85 -12.34 -7.15 5.14
N PRO A 86 -11.62 -7.89 4.28
CA PRO A 86 -10.68 -7.30 3.31
C PRO A 86 -11.32 -6.26 2.38
N GLU A 87 -12.60 -6.38 2.07
CA GLU A 87 -13.35 -5.46 1.21
C GLU A 87 -13.45 -4.05 1.81
N ILE A 88 -13.33 -3.90 3.13
CA ILE A 88 -13.30 -2.59 3.81
C ILE A 88 -12.05 -1.80 3.40
N ALA A 89 -10.93 -2.50 3.15
CA ALA A 89 -9.70 -1.89 2.69
C ALA A 89 -9.66 -1.67 1.16
N GLY A 90 -10.74 -2.02 0.47
CA GLY A 90 -10.91 -1.83 -0.98
C GLY A 90 -10.75 -3.12 -1.79
N ASN A 91 -11.27 -3.09 -3.02
CA ASN A 91 -11.31 -4.25 -3.91
C ASN A 91 -9.93 -4.85 -4.16
N ALA A 92 -8.94 -4.03 -4.44
CA ALA A 92 -7.57 -4.46 -4.70
C ALA A 92 -6.96 -5.26 -3.54
N PHE A 93 -7.23 -4.84 -2.30
CA PHE A 93 -6.79 -5.58 -1.12
C PHE A 93 -7.56 -6.88 -0.93
N ALA A 94 -8.85 -6.88 -1.20
CA ALA A 94 -9.68 -8.07 -1.13
C ALA A 94 -9.23 -9.13 -2.16
N GLU A 95 -8.93 -8.73 -3.38
CA GLU A 95 -8.39 -9.60 -4.44
C GLU A 95 -7.02 -10.18 -4.06
N PHE A 96 -6.12 -9.33 -3.56
CA PHE A 96 -4.82 -9.77 -3.08
C PHE A 96 -4.97 -10.76 -1.91
N THR A 97 -5.88 -10.50 -0.97
CA THR A 97 -6.17 -11.41 0.14
C THR A 97 -6.73 -12.74 -0.34
N ALA A 98 -7.65 -12.73 -1.30
CA ALA A 98 -8.20 -13.95 -1.90
C ALA A 98 -7.10 -14.77 -2.59
N ALA A 99 -6.20 -14.12 -3.32
CA ALA A 99 -5.03 -14.77 -3.94
C ALA A 99 -4.11 -15.40 -2.90
N MET A 100 -3.83 -14.71 -1.79
CA MET A 100 -3.00 -15.23 -0.70
C MET A 100 -3.64 -16.45 -0.03
N GLN A 101 -4.94 -16.39 0.27
CA GLN A 101 -5.67 -17.52 0.85
C GLN A 101 -5.72 -18.72 -0.10
N TRP A 102 -5.86 -18.46 -1.39
CA TRP A 102 -5.78 -19.51 -2.40
C TRP A 102 -4.41 -20.18 -2.41
N CYS A 103 -3.32 -19.40 -2.38
CA CYS A 103 -1.97 -19.92 -2.27
C CYS A 103 -1.79 -20.79 -1.01
N GLY A 104 -2.34 -20.34 0.13
CA GLY A 104 -2.30 -21.10 1.38
C GLY A 104 -2.94 -22.47 1.27
N LYS A 105 -4.06 -22.58 0.55
CA LYS A 105 -4.85 -23.80 0.39
C LYS A 105 -4.33 -24.75 -0.69
N ASN A 106 -3.78 -24.19 -1.78
CA ASN A 106 -3.52 -24.95 -3.01
C ASN A 106 -2.03 -25.19 -3.29
N LEU A 107 -1.13 -24.38 -2.74
CA LEU A 107 0.29 -24.57 -2.96
C LEU A 107 0.92 -25.51 -1.91
N PRO A 108 1.93 -26.29 -2.29
CA PRO A 108 2.66 -27.14 -1.34
C PRO A 108 3.46 -26.28 -0.34
N ASP A 109 3.86 -26.87 0.79
CA ASP A 109 4.64 -26.16 1.81
C ASP A 109 6.06 -25.80 1.35
N SER A 110 6.56 -26.48 0.33
CA SER A 110 7.84 -26.18 -0.33
C SER A 110 7.75 -24.94 -1.23
N ALA A 111 6.54 -24.50 -1.61
CA ALA A 111 6.36 -23.35 -2.48
C ALA A 111 6.93 -22.09 -1.84
N ARG A 112 7.60 -21.30 -2.66
CA ARG A 112 8.08 -19.97 -2.29
C ARG A 112 7.46 -18.93 -3.21
N VAL A 113 6.59 -18.14 -2.65
CA VAL A 113 5.84 -17.11 -3.39
C VAL A 113 6.59 -15.78 -3.30
N ILE A 114 6.72 -15.10 -4.42
CA ILE A 114 7.24 -13.74 -4.42
C ILE A 114 6.08 -12.78 -4.62
N CYS A 115 5.94 -11.86 -3.71
CA CYS A 115 4.95 -10.79 -3.80
C CYS A 115 5.52 -9.51 -3.16
N ARG A 116 4.79 -8.43 -3.30
CA ARG A 116 5.24 -7.14 -2.81
C ARG A 116 5.18 -6.98 -1.29
N LYS A 117 4.27 -7.68 -0.62
CA LYS A 117 4.01 -7.58 0.82
C LYS A 117 4.08 -8.95 1.48
N PRO A 118 5.31 -9.49 1.65
CA PRO A 118 5.51 -10.82 2.19
C PRO A 118 4.96 -11.00 3.60
N GLU A 119 4.95 -9.95 4.42
CA GLU A 119 4.42 -10.01 5.79
C GLU A 119 2.90 -10.25 5.78
N ILE A 120 2.19 -9.54 4.91
CA ILE A 120 0.74 -9.70 4.74
C ILE A 120 0.44 -11.05 4.11
N PHE A 121 1.22 -11.46 3.10
CA PHE A 121 1.09 -12.77 2.49
C PHE A 121 1.21 -13.88 3.54
N PHE A 122 2.23 -13.84 4.38
CA PHE A 122 2.46 -14.84 5.43
C PHE A 122 1.24 -14.98 6.36
N MET A 123 0.64 -13.85 6.74
CA MET A 123 -0.55 -13.85 7.61
C MET A 123 -1.77 -14.51 6.96
N TYR A 124 -2.04 -14.20 5.70
CA TYR A 124 -3.26 -14.67 5.01
C TYR A 124 -3.10 -16.02 4.31
N SER A 125 -1.87 -16.45 4.03
CA SER A 125 -1.60 -17.75 3.42
C SER A 125 -1.45 -18.88 4.43
N GLY A 126 -1.60 -18.62 5.73
CA GLY A 126 -1.39 -19.63 6.77
C GLY A 126 0.09 -19.99 6.98
N GLY A 127 1.00 -19.03 6.79
CA GLY A 127 2.41 -19.19 7.09
C GLY A 127 3.28 -19.71 5.93
N LYS A 128 2.79 -19.68 4.68
CA LYS A 128 3.60 -20.07 3.51
C LYS A 128 4.81 -19.17 3.32
N LYS A 129 5.90 -19.72 2.81
CA LYS A 129 7.14 -18.98 2.56
C LYS A 129 6.93 -17.93 1.49
N CYS A 130 7.35 -16.70 1.78
CA CYS A 130 7.25 -15.59 0.87
C CYS A 130 8.53 -14.76 0.86
N GLY A 131 8.83 -14.18 -0.29
CA GLY A 131 9.87 -13.18 -0.47
C GLY A 131 9.33 -11.93 -1.15
N SER A 132 10.15 -10.90 -1.21
CA SER A 132 9.87 -9.67 -1.93
C SER A 132 10.80 -9.50 -3.12
N PHE A 133 10.48 -8.59 -4.01
CA PHE A 133 11.32 -8.19 -5.14
C PHE A 133 11.61 -6.69 -5.08
N SER A 134 12.72 -6.28 -5.70
CA SER A 134 13.02 -4.86 -5.87
C SER A 134 12.04 -4.25 -6.89
N GLN A 135 11.47 -3.10 -6.52
CA GLN A 135 10.58 -2.36 -7.41
C GLN A 135 11.34 -1.55 -8.47
N TYR A 136 12.64 -1.44 -8.29
CA TYR A 136 13.54 -0.67 -9.15
C TYR A 136 14.64 -1.60 -9.65
N GLY A 137 14.80 -1.66 -10.95
CA GLY A 137 15.82 -2.49 -11.58
C GLY A 137 15.46 -2.83 -13.02
N LYS A 138 16.43 -3.35 -13.73
CA LYS A 138 16.21 -3.89 -15.07
C LYS A 138 15.45 -5.23 -14.96
N PRO A 139 14.74 -5.66 -15.98
CA PRO A 139 14.06 -6.95 -15.99
C PRO A 139 14.97 -8.12 -15.62
N GLU A 140 16.23 -8.07 -16.08
CA GLU A 140 17.25 -9.09 -15.81
C GLU A 140 17.58 -9.18 -14.32
N ASP A 141 17.70 -8.03 -13.64
CA ASP A 141 18.01 -7.98 -12.20
C ASP A 141 16.87 -8.56 -11.38
N ILE A 142 15.63 -8.28 -11.78
CA ILE A 142 14.44 -8.83 -11.13
C ILE A 142 14.36 -10.34 -11.35
N LEU A 143 14.61 -10.81 -12.57
CA LEU A 143 14.67 -12.24 -12.86
C LEU A 143 15.72 -12.94 -12.00
N GLN A 144 16.93 -12.38 -11.87
CA GLN A 144 17.98 -12.94 -11.02
C GLN A 144 17.58 -12.96 -9.54
N GLN A 145 16.83 -11.94 -9.07
CA GLN A 145 16.28 -11.95 -7.71
C GLN A 145 15.29 -13.11 -7.50
N LEU A 146 14.41 -13.38 -8.49
CA LEU A 146 13.47 -14.50 -8.41
C LEU A 146 14.21 -15.83 -8.35
N ILE A 147 15.24 -16.01 -9.18
CA ILE A 147 16.08 -17.20 -9.21
C ILE A 147 16.84 -17.36 -7.88
N GLY A 148 17.51 -16.31 -7.42
CA GLY A 148 18.29 -16.30 -6.18
C GLY A 148 17.46 -16.60 -4.94
N GLN A 149 16.20 -16.18 -4.93
CA GLN A 149 15.24 -16.48 -3.88
C GLN A 149 14.58 -17.87 -4.04
N LYS A 150 14.90 -18.62 -5.09
CA LYS A 150 14.27 -19.91 -5.42
C LYS A 150 12.75 -19.80 -5.48
N ALA A 151 12.28 -18.74 -6.15
CA ALA A 151 10.86 -18.51 -6.35
C ALA A 151 10.22 -19.68 -7.11
N THR A 152 9.01 -20.04 -6.73
CA THR A 152 8.17 -20.99 -7.46
C THR A 152 6.93 -20.32 -8.01
N HIS A 153 6.48 -19.26 -7.38
CA HIS A 153 5.28 -18.51 -7.79
C HIS A 153 5.50 -17.03 -7.60
N VAL A 154 4.79 -16.24 -8.40
CA VAL A 154 4.78 -14.78 -8.34
C VAL A 154 3.33 -14.30 -8.30
N ILE A 155 3.05 -13.36 -7.39
CA ILE A 155 1.76 -12.66 -7.35
C ILE A 155 1.95 -11.24 -7.85
N ILE A 156 1.14 -10.85 -8.83
CA ILE A 156 1.02 -9.47 -9.30
C ILE A 156 -0.29 -8.92 -8.77
N ASP A 157 -0.21 -7.92 -7.91
CA ASP A 157 -1.35 -7.19 -7.39
C ASP A 157 -1.36 -5.75 -7.90
N HIS A 158 -2.53 -5.15 -7.97
CA HIS A 158 -2.68 -3.75 -8.32
C HIS A 158 -2.96 -2.85 -7.11
N TRP A 159 -3.07 -3.42 -5.93
CA TRP A 159 -3.21 -2.66 -4.69
C TRP A 159 -2.08 -1.63 -4.56
N PHE A 160 -0.92 -2.00 -5.09
CA PHE A 160 0.17 -1.07 -5.31
C PHE A 160 0.59 -1.16 -6.78
N ARG A 161 0.24 -0.20 -7.57
CA ARG A 161 0.47 -0.15 -9.03
C ARG A 161 1.88 -0.54 -9.48
N HIS A 162 2.89 -0.32 -8.62
CA HIS A 162 4.28 -0.69 -8.94
C HIS A 162 4.49 -2.18 -9.18
N ALA A 163 3.83 -3.07 -8.42
CA ALA A 163 3.95 -4.50 -8.68
C ALA A 163 3.51 -4.82 -10.11
N TYR A 164 2.43 -4.20 -10.54
CA TYR A 164 1.91 -4.37 -11.89
C TYR A 164 2.86 -3.81 -12.95
N TYR A 165 3.35 -2.59 -12.79
CA TYR A 165 4.26 -1.96 -13.76
C TYR A 165 5.63 -2.64 -13.85
N THR A 166 6.07 -3.32 -12.79
CA THR A 166 7.37 -3.98 -12.75
C THR A 166 7.30 -5.44 -13.20
N LEU A 167 6.37 -6.22 -12.65
CA LEU A 167 6.31 -7.66 -12.89
C LEU A 167 5.51 -8.02 -14.14
N TYR A 168 4.47 -7.26 -14.48
CA TYR A 168 3.67 -7.61 -15.65
C TYR A 168 4.46 -7.53 -16.97
N PRO A 169 5.27 -6.48 -17.26
CA PRO A 169 6.15 -6.46 -18.42
C PRO A 169 7.22 -7.56 -18.38
N LEU A 170 7.77 -7.85 -17.20
CA LEU A 170 8.73 -8.95 -17.05
C LEU A 170 8.13 -10.28 -17.53
N ILE A 171 6.89 -10.55 -17.13
CA ILE A 171 6.19 -11.80 -17.41
C ILE A 171 5.60 -11.82 -18.82
N SER A 172 4.99 -10.71 -19.27
CA SER A 172 4.26 -10.70 -20.54
C SER A 172 5.14 -10.44 -21.75
N THR A 173 6.28 -9.75 -21.57
CA THR A 173 7.09 -9.24 -22.68
C THR A 173 8.52 -9.77 -22.66
N HIS A 174 9.19 -9.75 -21.50
CA HIS A 174 10.62 -10.09 -21.44
C HIS A 174 10.88 -11.58 -21.35
N TYR A 175 10.12 -12.31 -20.51
CA TYR A 175 10.36 -13.73 -20.24
C TYR A 175 9.04 -14.52 -20.15
N PRO A 176 8.13 -14.42 -21.14
CA PRO A 176 6.83 -15.08 -21.07
C PRO A 176 6.93 -16.61 -20.98
N GLU A 177 8.01 -17.17 -21.51
CA GLU A 177 8.27 -18.61 -21.47
C GLU A 177 8.57 -19.14 -20.08
N LYS A 178 9.01 -18.30 -19.15
CA LYS A 178 9.37 -18.71 -17.79
C LYS A 178 8.20 -18.68 -16.80
N PHE A 179 7.05 -18.22 -17.25
CA PHE A 179 5.88 -17.99 -16.38
C PHE A 179 4.64 -18.67 -16.94
N LYS A 180 4.01 -19.49 -16.11
CA LYS A 180 2.75 -20.14 -16.44
C LYS A 180 1.64 -19.51 -15.61
N PHE A 181 0.60 -19.03 -16.28
CA PHE A 181 -0.57 -18.47 -15.61
C PHE A 181 -1.28 -19.55 -14.79
N VAL A 182 -1.58 -19.24 -13.52
CA VAL A 182 -2.22 -20.13 -12.57
C VAL A 182 -3.63 -19.67 -12.21
N GLY A 183 -3.82 -18.39 -11.93
CA GLY A 183 -5.12 -17.91 -11.52
C GLY A 183 -5.27 -16.39 -11.54
N LYS A 184 -6.54 -15.96 -11.63
CA LYS A 184 -6.98 -14.57 -11.63
C LYS A 184 -7.98 -14.37 -10.50
N PHE A 185 -7.82 -13.28 -9.76
CA PHE A 185 -8.71 -12.86 -8.69
C PHE A 185 -9.24 -11.46 -9.01
N GLU A 186 -10.55 -11.34 -9.11
CA GLU A 186 -11.23 -10.14 -9.55
C GLU A 186 -12.48 -9.91 -8.70
N SER A 187 -12.62 -8.72 -8.15
CA SER A 187 -13.80 -8.34 -7.38
C SER A 187 -14.95 -7.96 -8.30
N ARG A 188 -16.16 -8.37 -7.95
CA ARG A 188 -17.35 -8.01 -8.71
C ARG A 188 -17.53 -6.48 -8.68
N GLY A 189 -17.50 -5.86 -9.84
CA GLY A 189 -17.68 -4.40 -10.00
C GLY A 189 -16.39 -3.59 -10.19
N ALA A 190 -15.21 -4.20 -10.16
CA ALA A 190 -13.93 -3.52 -10.43
C ALA A 190 -13.61 -3.49 -11.94
N GLN A 191 -14.54 -3.01 -12.76
CA GLN A 191 -14.39 -3.05 -14.24
C GLN A 191 -13.24 -2.20 -14.82
N GLN A 192 -12.52 -1.43 -14.02
CA GLN A 192 -11.46 -0.51 -14.49
C GLN A 192 -10.07 -0.80 -13.92
N GLU A 193 -9.95 -1.71 -12.97
CA GLU A 193 -8.66 -2.02 -12.36
C GLU A 193 -8.18 -3.42 -12.78
N PRO A 194 -6.86 -3.57 -13.04
CA PRO A 194 -6.33 -4.87 -13.40
C PRO A 194 -6.45 -5.85 -12.23
N PRO A 195 -6.82 -7.11 -12.48
CA PRO A 195 -7.01 -8.11 -11.44
C PRO A 195 -5.69 -8.53 -10.77
N THR A 196 -5.78 -9.16 -9.59
CA THR A 196 -4.63 -9.84 -9.01
C THR A 196 -4.39 -11.16 -9.75
N LEU A 197 -3.14 -11.38 -10.17
CA LEU A 197 -2.72 -12.54 -10.97
C LEU A 197 -1.70 -13.38 -10.21
N ILE A 198 -1.77 -14.70 -10.40
CA ILE A 198 -0.77 -15.65 -9.91
C ILE A 198 -0.14 -16.35 -11.10
N PHE A 199 1.19 -16.42 -11.10
CA PHE A 199 1.99 -17.16 -12.07
C PHE A 199 2.89 -18.15 -11.35
N GLU A 200 3.01 -19.35 -11.91
CA GLU A 200 4.06 -20.31 -11.58
C GLU A 200 5.34 -19.92 -12.31
N PHE A 201 6.49 -19.97 -11.64
CA PHE A 201 7.77 -19.57 -12.19
C PHE A 201 8.70 -20.77 -12.37
N HIS A 202 9.21 -20.91 -13.56
CA HIS A 202 10.12 -21.98 -13.96
C HIS A 202 11.40 -21.35 -14.53
N PRO A 203 12.47 -21.24 -13.76
CA PRO A 203 13.71 -20.59 -14.22
C PRO A 203 14.34 -21.25 -15.45
N ASP A 204 14.21 -22.57 -15.55
CA ASP A 204 14.84 -23.40 -16.59
C ASP A 204 13.89 -23.70 -17.78
N TRP A 205 12.68 -23.15 -17.77
CA TRP A 205 11.71 -23.43 -18.82
C TRP A 205 12.12 -22.70 -20.10
N THR A 206 12.55 -23.44 -21.09
CA THR A 206 12.65 -22.99 -22.48
C THR A 206 11.35 -23.40 -23.16
N LYS A 207 10.71 -22.47 -23.86
CA LYS A 207 9.53 -22.76 -24.66
C LYS A 207 9.86 -23.89 -25.61
N PRO A 208 9.11 -25.01 -25.62
CA PRO A 208 9.34 -26.02 -26.63
C PRO A 208 9.21 -25.36 -28.01
N GLU A 209 10.23 -25.53 -28.84
CA GLU A 209 10.16 -25.03 -30.21
C GLU A 209 8.86 -25.55 -30.82
N THR A 210 7.96 -24.64 -31.12
CA THR A 210 6.75 -24.98 -31.87
C THR A 210 7.25 -25.36 -33.25
N ASN A 211 7.45 -26.64 -33.51
CA ASN A 211 7.72 -27.13 -34.85
C ASN A 211 6.54 -26.63 -35.71
N ALA A 212 6.79 -25.56 -36.45
CA ALA A 212 5.90 -25.11 -37.51
C ALA A 212 5.82 -26.24 -38.54
N GLN A 213 4.72 -26.97 -38.53
CA GLN A 213 4.28 -27.78 -39.62
C GLN A 213 3.43 -26.94 -40.56
#